data_95cf2c965251207b23b620e1964bdd4f
#
_entry.id   95cf2c965251207b23b620e1964bdd4f
#
_cell.length_a   1.000
_cell.length_b   1.000
_cell.length_c   1.000
_cell.angle_alpha   90.00
_cell.angle_beta   90.00
_cell.angle_gamma   90.00
#
_symmetry.space_group_name_H-M   'P 1'
#
loop_
_entity.id
_entity.type
_entity.pdbx_description
1 polymer ?
#
loop_
_entity_poly.entity_id
_entity_poly.type
_entity_poly.pdbx_seq_one_letter_code
_entity_poly.pdbx_strand_id
1 'polypeptide(L)'
;GSDCIGTAHRQGARSVTQIEIMPKPPVGPDDPKNPWPNWPRTLKTTSSHEEGCVRRWNINSLEFLGKDGKLTGVRVQPIDWKPNPEGGRPIMVEAGKPEVIKAQVVLLAMGFLRPEQPQLASNVFVAGDAASGASLVVRAMASGRDAAKKVDVFLSPKE
;
A
#
# COMPACT_ATOMS: atom_id res chain seq x y z
N GLY A 1 3.28 4.98 -2.16
CA GLY A 1 4.33 4.43 -3.04
C GLY A 1 4.75 5.37 -4.15
N SER A 2 3.83 6.18 -4.72
CA SER A 2 4.19 7.07 -5.85
C SER A 2 5.30 8.06 -5.53
N ASP A 3 5.36 8.60 -4.33
CA ASP A 3 6.41 9.55 -3.92
C ASP A 3 7.82 8.94 -3.98
N CYS A 4 7.95 7.63 -3.79
CA CYS A 4 9.21 6.93 -3.97
C CYS A 4 9.72 7.03 -5.41
N ILE A 5 8.84 7.08 -6.41
CA ILE A 5 9.18 7.19 -7.83
C ILE A 5 9.85 8.54 -8.10
N GLY A 6 9.15 9.64 -7.78
CA GLY A 6 9.68 10.98 -7.98
C GLY A 6 10.96 11.22 -7.18
N THR A 7 11.02 10.75 -5.93
CA THR A 7 12.22 10.86 -5.11
C THR A 7 13.40 10.11 -5.74
N ALA A 8 13.20 8.89 -6.23
CA ALA A 8 14.26 8.14 -6.89
C ALA A 8 14.80 8.84 -8.14
N HIS A 9 13.91 9.42 -8.97
CA HIS A 9 14.33 10.21 -10.13
C HIS A 9 15.13 11.45 -9.74
N ARG A 10 14.65 12.23 -8.76
CA ARG A 10 15.37 13.41 -8.27
C ARG A 10 16.70 13.09 -7.63
N GLN A 11 16.88 11.86 -7.14
CA GLN A 11 18.15 11.33 -6.63
C GLN A 11 19.04 10.68 -7.71
N GLY A 12 18.67 10.79 -8.98
CA GLY A 12 19.49 10.37 -10.12
C GLY A 12 19.30 8.90 -10.52
N ALA A 13 18.21 8.25 -10.18
CA ALA A 13 17.92 6.91 -10.71
C ALA A 13 17.81 6.94 -12.23
N ARG A 14 18.55 6.05 -12.91
CA ARG A 14 18.50 5.94 -14.39
C ARG A 14 17.15 5.46 -14.90
N SER A 15 16.49 4.60 -14.14
CA SER A 15 15.17 4.07 -14.45
C SER A 15 14.45 3.66 -13.17
N VAL A 16 13.13 3.79 -13.17
CA VAL A 16 12.27 3.37 -12.07
C VAL A 16 11.19 2.45 -12.64
N THR A 17 11.01 1.28 -12.02
CA THR A 17 9.93 0.35 -12.33
C THR A 17 9.07 0.16 -11.10
N GLN A 18 7.79 0.50 -11.20
CA GLN A 18 6.78 0.19 -10.19
C GLN A 18 6.12 -1.13 -10.55
N ILE A 19 6.11 -2.07 -9.62
CA ILE A 19 5.36 -3.33 -9.76
C ILE A 19 4.24 -3.37 -8.74
N GLU A 20 3.12 -3.95 -9.14
CA GLU A 20 1.91 -4.06 -8.35
C GLU A 20 1.34 -5.47 -8.51
N ILE A 21 1.00 -6.10 -7.39
CA ILE A 21 0.42 -7.45 -7.39
C ILE A 21 -1.02 -7.46 -7.90
N MET A 22 -1.74 -6.35 -7.71
CA MET A 22 -3.12 -6.22 -8.16
C MET A 22 -3.23 -5.96 -9.66
N PRO A 23 -4.38 -6.24 -10.27
CA PRO A 23 -4.66 -5.87 -11.66
C PRO A 23 -4.59 -4.36 -11.87
N LYS A 24 -4.30 -3.97 -13.12
CA LYS A 24 -4.36 -2.56 -13.51
C LYS A 24 -5.77 -2.02 -13.24
N PRO A 25 -5.90 -0.94 -12.45
CA PRO A 25 -7.22 -0.33 -12.22
C PRO A 25 -7.81 0.24 -13.53
N PRO A 26 -9.14 0.34 -13.64
CA PRO A 26 -9.81 0.98 -14.76
C PRO A 26 -9.35 2.42 -14.95
N VAL A 27 -9.37 2.89 -16.19
CA VAL A 27 -9.00 4.28 -16.52
C VAL A 27 -10.26 5.14 -16.57
N GLY A 28 -10.35 6.05 -15.61
CA GLY A 28 -11.41 7.08 -15.59
C GLY A 28 -12.78 6.61 -15.11
N PRO A 29 -13.70 7.60 -14.92
CA PRO A 29 -15.06 7.33 -14.46
C PRO A 29 -15.97 6.76 -15.55
N ASP A 30 -15.58 6.88 -16.81
CA ASP A 30 -16.40 6.51 -17.96
C ASP A 30 -16.29 5.03 -18.36
N ASP A 31 -15.56 4.21 -17.59
CA ASP A 31 -15.50 2.77 -17.80
C ASP A 31 -16.83 2.13 -17.34
N PRO A 32 -17.62 1.53 -18.27
CA PRO A 32 -18.87 0.85 -17.92
C PRO A 32 -18.71 -0.27 -16.90
N LYS A 33 -17.50 -0.83 -16.77
CA LYS A 33 -17.16 -1.88 -15.79
C LYS A 33 -16.85 -1.32 -14.40
N ASN A 34 -16.74 0.00 -14.28
CA ASN A 34 -16.43 0.69 -13.03
C ASN A 34 -17.37 1.89 -12.79
N PRO A 35 -18.71 1.66 -12.74
CA PRO A 35 -19.67 2.74 -12.54
C PRO A 35 -19.54 3.34 -11.14
N TRP A 36 -20.03 4.56 -10.97
CA TRP A 36 -20.21 5.12 -9.65
C TRP A 36 -21.05 4.14 -8.76
N PRO A 37 -20.70 3.89 -7.48
CA PRO A 37 -19.73 4.60 -6.63
C PRO A 37 -18.30 3.99 -6.62
N ASN A 38 -17.94 3.14 -7.56
CA ASN A 38 -16.65 2.44 -7.57
C ASN A 38 -15.47 3.29 -8.08
N TRP A 39 -15.67 4.55 -8.45
CA TRP A 39 -14.64 5.46 -8.96
C TRP A 39 -13.37 5.59 -8.10
N PRO A 40 -13.40 5.42 -6.76
CA PRO A 40 -12.16 5.37 -5.99
C PRO A 40 -11.16 4.28 -6.43
N ARG A 41 -11.62 3.28 -7.16
CA ARG A 41 -10.81 2.18 -7.69
C ARG A 41 -10.21 2.46 -9.09
N THR A 42 -10.31 3.69 -9.60
CA THR A 42 -9.72 4.07 -10.89
C THR A 42 -8.21 4.19 -10.80
N LEU A 43 -7.55 4.03 -11.97
CA LEU A 43 -6.12 4.27 -12.10
C LEU A 43 -5.81 5.72 -11.78
N LYS A 44 -4.98 5.92 -10.77
CA LYS A 44 -4.49 7.25 -10.40
C LYS A 44 -3.07 7.44 -10.91
N THR A 45 -2.84 8.58 -11.54
CA THR A 45 -1.51 9.07 -11.92
C THR A 45 -1.25 10.34 -11.11
N THR A 46 -0.14 10.37 -10.40
CA THR A 46 0.29 11.54 -9.62
C THR A 46 1.43 12.25 -10.34
N SER A 47 1.77 13.46 -9.92
CA SER A 47 2.93 14.19 -10.44
C SER A 47 4.22 13.36 -10.38
N SER A 48 4.41 12.58 -9.32
CA SER A 48 5.56 11.68 -9.20
C SER A 48 5.59 10.59 -10.27
N HIS A 49 4.45 10.09 -10.73
CA HIS A 49 4.40 9.17 -11.86
C HIS A 49 4.75 9.86 -13.19
N GLU A 50 4.40 11.16 -13.33
CA GLU A 50 4.67 11.97 -14.52
C GLU A 50 6.16 12.28 -14.68
N GLU A 51 6.94 12.24 -13.60
CA GLU A 51 8.41 12.32 -13.65
C GLU A 51 9.03 11.10 -14.39
N GLY A 52 8.25 10.04 -14.61
CA GLY A 52 8.60 8.89 -15.44
C GLY A 52 8.80 7.61 -14.64
N CYS A 53 8.07 6.55 -15.02
CA CYS A 53 8.34 5.19 -14.55
C CYS A 53 7.67 4.17 -15.47
N VAL A 54 8.20 2.95 -15.46
CA VAL A 54 7.50 1.80 -16.03
C VAL A 54 6.59 1.22 -14.96
N ARG A 55 5.28 1.18 -15.20
CA ARG A 55 4.30 0.61 -14.28
C ARG A 55 3.85 -0.76 -14.79
N ARG A 56 3.92 -1.75 -13.92
CA ARG A 56 3.56 -3.14 -14.22
C ARG A 56 2.60 -3.67 -13.17
N TRP A 57 1.55 -4.32 -13.60
CA TRP A 57 0.49 -4.90 -12.77
C TRP A 57 0.47 -6.42 -12.90
N ASN A 58 -0.21 -7.10 -12.00
CA ASN A 58 -0.27 -8.55 -11.94
C ASN A 58 1.13 -9.18 -11.85
N ILE A 59 2.00 -8.60 -11.03
CA ILE A 59 3.38 -9.05 -10.82
C ILE A 59 3.57 -9.44 -9.36
N ASN A 60 3.85 -10.70 -9.12
CA ASN A 60 4.24 -11.20 -7.79
C ASN A 60 5.76 -11.25 -7.68
N SER A 61 6.30 -10.70 -6.60
CA SER A 61 7.74 -10.75 -6.29
C SER A 61 8.04 -12.07 -5.60
N LEU A 62 8.92 -12.88 -6.20
CA LEU A 62 9.30 -14.20 -5.67
C LEU A 62 10.55 -14.12 -4.79
N GLU A 63 11.57 -13.39 -5.24
CA GLU A 63 12.89 -13.45 -4.61
C GLU A 63 13.72 -12.22 -4.97
N PHE A 64 14.51 -11.74 -4.01
CA PHE A 64 15.54 -10.73 -4.25
C PHE A 64 16.87 -11.42 -4.57
N LEU A 65 17.44 -11.08 -5.73
CA LEU A 65 18.71 -11.64 -6.19
C LEU A 65 19.86 -10.71 -5.81
N GLY A 66 20.91 -11.28 -5.25
CA GLY A 66 22.07 -10.53 -4.83
C GLY A 66 23.39 -11.24 -5.14
N LYS A 67 24.46 -10.46 -5.20
CA LYS A 67 25.84 -10.94 -5.31
C LYS A 67 26.74 -10.03 -4.48
N ASP A 68 27.61 -10.62 -3.69
CA ASP A 68 28.60 -9.91 -2.85
C ASP A 68 27.97 -8.82 -1.97
N GLY A 69 26.81 -9.14 -1.35
CA GLY A 69 26.08 -8.22 -0.49
C GLY A 69 25.34 -7.08 -1.22
N LYS A 70 25.30 -7.10 -2.56
CA LYS A 70 24.62 -6.10 -3.38
C LYS A 70 23.44 -6.70 -4.12
N LEU A 71 22.31 -5.98 -4.14
CA LEU A 71 21.14 -6.36 -4.93
C LEU A 71 21.48 -6.29 -6.43
N THR A 72 21.07 -7.29 -7.19
CA THR A 72 21.26 -7.36 -8.64
C THR A 72 19.94 -7.42 -9.40
N GLY A 73 18.85 -7.81 -8.74
CA GLY A 73 17.54 -7.89 -9.36
C GLY A 73 16.49 -8.50 -8.46
N VAL A 74 15.28 -8.56 -9.00
CA VAL A 74 14.12 -9.22 -8.39
C VAL A 74 13.59 -10.25 -9.36
N ARG A 75 13.45 -11.50 -8.92
CA ARG A 75 12.73 -12.52 -9.67
C ARG A 75 11.24 -12.34 -9.42
N VAL A 76 10.49 -12.21 -10.49
CA VAL A 76 9.06 -11.95 -10.44
C VAL A 76 8.30 -12.96 -11.27
N GLN A 77 7.03 -13.19 -10.90
CA GLN A 77 6.10 -14.07 -11.57
C GLN A 77 4.90 -13.25 -12.07
N PRO A 78 4.64 -13.21 -13.37
CA PRO A 78 3.36 -12.73 -13.88
C PRO A 78 2.22 -13.61 -13.33
N ILE A 79 1.14 -12.99 -12.93
CA ILE A 79 -0.01 -13.65 -12.32
C ILE A 79 -1.33 -13.17 -12.91
N ASP A 80 -2.38 -13.97 -12.71
CA ASP A 80 -3.77 -13.58 -12.91
C ASP A 80 -4.59 -13.80 -11.65
N TRP A 81 -5.70 -13.11 -11.55
CA TRP A 81 -6.66 -13.24 -10.47
C TRP A 81 -7.92 -13.91 -11.01
N LYS A 82 -8.27 -15.08 -10.45
CA LYS A 82 -9.47 -15.82 -10.82
C LYS A 82 -10.50 -15.80 -9.70
N PRO A 83 -11.81 -15.82 -10.02
CA PRO A 83 -12.83 -16.02 -9.01
C PRO A 83 -12.55 -17.29 -8.21
N ASN A 84 -12.73 -17.23 -6.90
CA ASN A 84 -12.63 -18.40 -6.05
C ASN A 84 -13.92 -19.22 -6.19
N PRO A 85 -13.85 -20.51 -6.60
CA PRO A 85 -15.03 -21.37 -6.72
C PRO A 85 -15.80 -21.54 -5.42
N GLU A 86 -15.11 -21.45 -4.28
CA GLU A 86 -15.70 -21.54 -2.93
C GLU A 86 -16.26 -20.20 -2.42
N GLY A 87 -16.20 -19.15 -3.26
CA GLY A 87 -16.58 -17.79 -2.87
C GLY A 87 -15.47 -17.06 -2.09
N GLY A 88 -15.71 -15.79 -1.77
CA GLY A 88 -14.76 -14.97 -1.03
C GLY A 88 -13.75 -14.23 -1.93
N ARG A 89 -12.48 -14.17 -1.50
CA ARG A 89 -11.44 -13.43 -2.23
C ARG A 89 -10.98 -14.18 -3.48
N PRO A 90 -10.73 -13.46 -4.59
CA PRO A 90 -10.12 -14.08 -5.77
C PRO A 90 -8.82 -14.80 -5.42
N ILE A 91 -8.51 -15.85 -6.14
CA ILE A 91 -7.28 -16.63 -6.01
C ILE A 91 -6.26 -16.17 -7.05
N MET A 92 -5.01 -16.10 -6.61
CA MET A 92 -3.87 -15.79 -7.47
C MET A 92 -3.44 -17.05 -8.19
N VAL A 93 -3.25 -16.96 -9.50
CA VAL A 93 -2.74 -18.06 -10.35
C VAL A 93 -1.56 -17.57 -11.17
N GLU A 94 -0.60 -18.43 -11.42
CA GLU A 94 0.54 -18.10 -12.28
C GLU A 94 0.09 -17.87 -13.73
N ALA A 95 0.66 -16.83 -14.37
CA ALA A 95 0.37 -16.45 -15.75
C ALA A 95 1.68 -16.12 -16.48
N GLY A 96 2.22 -17.09 -17.19
CA GLY A 96 3.47 -16.95 -17.91
C GLY A 96 4.68 -17.48 -17.14
N LYS A 97 5.87 -17.17 -17.64
CA LYS A 97 7.14 -17.61 -17.05
C LYS A 97 7.70 -16.57 -16.09
N PRO A 98 8.35 -16.99 -15.00
CA PRO A 98 9.13 -16.08 -14.17
C PRO A 98 10.19 -15.35 -14.97
N GLU A 99 10.43 -14.10 -14.60
CA GLU A 99 11.47 -13.25 -15.21
C GLU A 99 12.25 -12.50 -14.13
N VAL A 100 13.39 -11.91 -14.52
CA VAL A 100 14.22 -11.12 -13.62
C VAL A 100 14.19 -9.66 -14.04
N ILE A 101 13.73 -8.80 -13.14
CA ILE A 101 13.86 -7.35 -13.26
C ILE A 101 15.20 -6.95 -12.63
N LYS A 102 16.14 -6.44 -13.45
CA LYS A 102 17.43 -5.95 -12.93
C LYS A 102 17.20 -4.70 -12.08
N ALA A 103 17.73 -4.68 -10.88
CA ALA A 103 17.60 -3.55 -9.96
C ALA A 103 18.78 -3.50 -8.99
N GLN A 104 19.24 -2.31 -8.62
CA GLN A 104 20.25 -2.07 -7.59
C GLN A 104 19.61 -1.68 -6.26
N VAL A 105 18.38 -1.16 -6.29
CA VAL A 105 17.60 -0.76 -5.12
C VAL A 105 16.17 -1.24 -5.30
N VAL A 106 15.58 -1.73 -4.23
CA VAL A 106 14.15 -2.07 -4.13
C VAL A 106 13.56 -1.34 -2.93
N LEU A 107 12.47 -0.64 -3.15
CA LEU A 107 11.70 0.05 -2.13
C LEU A 107 10.40 -0.71 -1.91
N LEU A 108 10.20 -1.22 -0.69
CA LEU A 108 8.97 -1.91 -0.29
C LEU A 108 7.90 -0.90 0.11
N ALA A 109 7.21 -0.34 -0.88
CA ALA A 109 6.20 0.69 -0.69
C ALA A 109 4.76 0.10 -0.62
N MET A 110 4.59 -0.99 0.12
CA MET A 110 3.37 -1.80 0.19
C MET A 110 2.36 -1.33 1.25
N GLY A 111 2.58 -0.17 1.86
CA GLY A 111 1.77 0.36 2.97
C GLY A 111 2.18 -0.23 4.33
N PHE A 112 1.33 -0.04 5.30
CA PHE A 112 1.56 -0.45 6.69
C PHE A 112 0.51 -1.48 7.12
N LEU A 113 0.90 -2.41 7.98
CA LEU A 113 -0.04 -3.39 8.54
C LEU A 113 -0.89 -2.75 9.64
N ARG A 114 -0.25 -2.06 10.56
CA ARG A 114 -0.87 -1.35 11.70
C ARG A 114 0.19 -0.50 12.41
N PRO A 115 -0.22 0.48 13.23
CA PRO A 115 0.69 1.16 14.13
C PRO A 115 1.32 0.18 15.12
N GLU A 116 2.56 0.39 15.46
CA GLU A 116 3.14 -0.26 16.64
C GLU A 116 2.48 0.34 17.90
N GLN A 117 1.92 -0.52 18.70
CA GLN A 117 1.34 -0.12 19.99
C GLN A 117 2.14 -0.81 21.10
N PRO A 118 3.11 -0.12 21.72
CA PRO A 118 3.78 -0.63 22.90
C PRO A 118 2.76 -0.81 24.04
N GLN A 119 3.09 -1.66 24.98
CA GLN A 119 2.28 -1.79 26.19
C GLN A 119 2.30 -0.45 26.96
N LEU A 120 1.17 0.22 26.98
CA LEU A 120 1.03 1.54 27.60
C LEU A 120 0.53 1.41 29.04
N ALA A 121 0.90 2.37 29.89
CA ALA A 121 0.34 2.51 31.22
C ALA A 121 -1.16 2.82 31.16
N SER A 122 -1.90 2.47 32.20
CA SER A 122 -3.36 2.63 32.26
C SER A 122 -3.87 4.08 32.16
N ASN A 123 -2.99 5.03 32.39
CA ASN A 123 -3.26 6.48 32.30
C ASN A 123 -2.84 7.09 30.94
N VAL A 124 -2.49 6.25 29.95
CA VAL A 124 -2.12 6.70 28.60
C VAL A 124 -3.22 6.33 27.62
N PHE A 125 -3.74 7.31 26.92
CA PHE A 125 -4.81 7.16 25.93
C PHE A 125 -4.29 7.48 24.54
N VAL A 126 -4.57 6.62 23.57
CA VAL A 126 -4.10 6.77 22.19
C VAL A 126 -5.28 7.12 21.29
N ALA A 127 -5.09 8.04 20.37
CA ALA A 127 -6.11 8.48 19.42
C ALA A 127 -5.54 8.70 18.02
N GLY A 128 -6.43 8.85 17.05
CA GLY A 128 -6.10 9.13 15.66
C GLY A 128 -5.28 8.03 15.00
N ASP A 129 -4.35 8.44 14.15
CA ASP A 129 -3.52 7.53 13.37
C ASP A 129 -2.61 6.65 14.24
N ALA A 130 -2.20 7.14 15.40
CA ALA A 130 -1.43 6.34 16.35
C ALA A 130 -2.24 5.17 16.92
N ALA A 131 -3.56 5.29 17.02
CA ALA A 131 -4.44 4.24 17.54
C ALA A 131 -4.85 3.22 16.47
N SER A 132 -5.16 3.67 15.24
CA SER A 132 -5.82 2.85 14.22
C SER A 132 -5.08 2.75 12.89
N GLY A 133 -3.98 3.47 12.71
CA GLY A 133 -3.29 3.64 11.43
C GLY A 133 -3.80 4.85 10.66
N ALA A 134 -3.03 5.24 9.65
CA ALA A 134 -3.35 6.40 8.82
C ALA A 134 -4.75 6.29 8.21
N SER A 135 -5.55 7.35 8.37
CA SER A 135 -6.94 7.37 7.94
C SER A 135 -7.40 8.78 7.55
N LEU A 136 -8.71 8.93 7.33
CA LEU A 136 -9.30 10.24 7.04
C LEU A 136 -9.30 11.12 8.29
N VAL A 137 -9.09 12.44 8.09
CA VAL A 137 -9.11 13.45 9.17
C VAL A 137 -10.36 13.32 10.05
N VAL A 138 -11.54 13.10 9.46
CA VAL A 138 -12.78 12.93 10.20
C VAL A 138 -12.76 11.74 11.16
N ARG A 139 -12.06 10.66 10.81
CA ARG A 139 -11.88 9.48 11.69
C ARG A 139 -10.91 9.80 12.82
N ALA A 140 -9.83 10.51 12.53
CA ALA A 140 -8.89 10.94 13.55
C ALA A 140 -9.55 11.87 14.57
N MET A 141 -10.39 12.81 14.11
CA MET A 141 -11.19 13.67 14.99
C MET A 141 -12.17 12.89 15.87
N ALA A 142 -12.90 11.93 15.29
CA ALA A 142 -13.82 11.07 16.03
C ALA A 142 -13.08 10.28 17.11
N SER A 143 -11.95 9.67 16.77
CA SER A 143 -11.08 8.93 17.69
C SER A 143 -10.57 9.83 18.84
N GLY A 144 -10.20 11.09 18.56
CA GLY A 144 -9.79 12.05 19.58
C GLY A 144 -10.92 12.37 20.55
N ARG A 145 -12.15 12.56 20.05
CA ARG A 145 -13.34 12.79 20.91
C ARG A 145 -13.65 11.57 21.79
N ASP A 146 -13.49 10.37 21.29
CA ASP A 146 -13.70 9.15 22.08
C ASP A 146 -12.59 8.95 23.12
N ALA A 147 -11.36 9.31 22.81
CA ALA A 147 -10.26 9.34 23.78
C ALA A 147 -10.53 10.35 24.89
N ALA A 148 -11.02 11.55 24.56
CA ALA A 148 -11.38 12.56 25.56
C ALA A 148 -12.47 12.06 26.53
N LYS A 149 -13.49 11.36 26.04
CA LYS A 149 -14.50 10.72 26.91
C LYS A 149 -13.90 9.70 27.86
N LYS A 150 -12.94 8.88 27.35
CA LYS A 150 -12.25 7.90 28.20
C LYS A 150 -11.40 8.56 29.28
N VAL A 151 -10.75 9.66 28.97
CA VAL A 151 -9.99 10.47 29.92
C VAL A 151 -10.92 11.06 30.99
N ASP A 152 -12.06 11.60 30.59
CA ASP A 152 -13.06 12.15 31.48
C ASP A 152 -13.56 11.10 32.50
N VAL A 153 -13.93 9.93 31.99
CA VAL A 153 -14.31 8.77 32.85
C VAL A 153 -13.17 8.35 33.78
N PHE A 154 -11.92 8.36 33.29
CA PHE A 154 -10.76 7.99 34.09
C PHE A 154 -10.50 8.96 35.24
N LEU A 155 -10.72 10.25 34.98
CA LEU A 155 -10.49 11.32 35.96
C LEU A 155 -11.70 11.57 36.90
N SER A 156 -12.88 11.08 36.50
CA SER A 156 -14.08 11.22 37.34
C SER A 156 -13.96 10.43 38.64
N PRO A 157 -14.39 10.98 39.78
CA PRO A 157 -14.42 10.24 41.04
C PRO A 157 -15.20 8.94 40.88
N LYS A 158 -14.67 7.84 41.37
CA LYS A 158 -15.42 6.60 41.53
C LYS A 158 -16.31 6.77 42.76
N GLU A 159 -17.64 6.82 42.58
CA GLU A 159 -18.60 6.72 43.65
C GLU A 159 -18.49 5.37 44.36
#